data_46b110b829464d6fefe62337151a64ff
#
_entry.id   46b110b829464d6fefe62337151a64ff
#
_cell.length_a   1.000
_cell.length_b   1.000
_cell.length_c   1.000
_cell.angle_alpha   90.00
_cell.angle_beta   90.00
_cell.angle_gamma   90.00
#
_symmetry.space_group_name_H-M   'P 1'
#
loop_
_entity.id
_entity.type
_entity.pdbx_description
1 polymer ?
#
loop_
_entity_poly.entity_id
_entity_poly.type
_entity_poly.pdbx_seq_one_letter_code
_entity_poly.pdbx_strand_id
1 'polypeptide(L)'
;MKAQHIRIRPDRLNAPLATCNVGRLSSAVFVIGGDVPDDIDSLTVEIERTPDPNTHQPRPNYTAASTRQTDGTFRCYLSPFYFPEIAPDLRYHVVGTDTAAPTANPRWLGTGDLRILENPANGSSVAPEIIPADTYVRNPATGLYHKLVAEVNEDGELSVAIEKEGIRQ
;
A
#
# COMPACT_ATOMS: atom_id res chain seq x y z
N MET A 1 -8.00 -0.53 0.51
CA MET A 1 -6.67 -0.08 -0.03
C MET A 1 -6.79 1.37 -0.48
N LYS A 2 -5.91 2.24 0.00
CA LYS A 2 -5.94 3.67 -0.36
C LYS A 2 -5.14 3.92 -1.63
N ALA A 3 -5.75 4.58 -2.62
CA ALA A 3 -5.05 5.02 -3.82
C ALA A 3 -4.28 6.33 -3.57
N GLN A 4 -3.03 6.38 -4.00
CA GLN A 4 -2.20 7.59 -4.05
C GLN A 4 -2.06 8.01 -5.50
N HIS A 5 -2.60 9.17 -5.85
CA HIS A 5 -2.57 9.68 -7.22
C HIS A 5 -1.34 10.55 -7.44
N ILE A 6 -0.52 10.16 -8.39
CA ILE A 6 0.75 10.83 -8.73
C ILE A 6 0.67 11.30 -10.17
N ARG A 7 0.90 12.60 -10.38
CA ARG A 7 0.90 13.19 -11.72
C ARG A 7 2.32 13.54 -12.15
N ILE A 8 2.76 12.93 -13.24
CA ILE A 8 4.02 13.27 -13.89
C ILE A 8 3.84 14.57 -14.70
N ARG A 9 4.83 15.46 -14.62
CA ARG A 9 4.88 16.74 -15.33
C ARG A 9 6.28 16.93 -15.90
N PRO A 10 6.51 16.65 -17.18
CA PRO A 10 7.84 16.69 -17.77
C PRO A 10 8.40 18.09 -17.88
N ASP A 11 7.54 19.11 -17.92
CA ASP A 11 7.92 20.53 -17.90
C ASP A 11 8.47 20.99 -16.52
N ARG A 12 8.39 20.15 -15.52
CA ARG A 12 8.81 20.40 -14.14
C ARG A 12 9.67 19.27 -13.57
N LEU A 13 10.68 18.86 -14.32
CA LEU A 13 11.58 17.76 -13.95
C LEU A 13 12.21 17.87 -12.55
N ASN A 14 12.33 19.08 -12.02
CA ASN A 14 12.88 19.35 -10.69
C ASN A 14 11.79 19.60 -9.62
N ALA A 15 10.52 19.58 -10.00
CA ALA A 15 9.44 19.73 -9.02
C ALA A 15 9.18 18.38 -8.33
N PRO A 16 9.02 18.36 -7.00
CA PRO A 16 8.70 17.14 -6.29
C PRO A 16 7.33 16.62 -6.74
N LEU A 17 7.21 15.30 -6.84
CA LEU A 17 5.93 14.63 -7.03
C LEU A 17 5.07 14.77 -5.76
N ALA A 18 3.81 14.36 -5.85
CA ALA A 18 2.89 14.42 -4.72
C ALA A 18 3.43 13.69 -3.50
N THR A 19 3.22 14.26 -2.30
CA THR A 19 3.52 13.55 -1.05
C THR A 19 2.51 12.42 -0.85
N CYS A 20 3.00 11.21 -0.63
CA CYS A 20 2.19 10.03 -0.35
C CYS A 20 2.20 9.71 1.14
N ASN A 21 1.01 9.49 1.71
CA ASN A 21 0.85 9.07 3.10
C ASN A 21 0.26 7.66 3.14
N VAL A 22 1.00 6.73 3.72
CA VAL A 22 0.63 5.31 3.78
C VAL A 22 0.64 4.84 5.23
N GLY A 23 -0.26 3.92 5.56
CA GLY A 23 -0.26 3.32 6.89
C GLY A 23 0.82 2.25 7.04
N ARG A 24 1.41 2.16 8.23
CA ARG A 24 2.29 1.06 8.58
C ARG A 24 1.55 -0.27 8.38
N LEU A 25 2.22 -1.23 7.75
CA LEU A 25 1.67 -2.56 7.43
C LEU A 25 0.33 -2.53 6.65
N SER A 26 0.11 -1.45 5.88
CA SER A 26 -1.08 -1.30 5.03
C SER A 26 -0.73 -1.48 3.56
N SER A 27 -1.67 -2.04 2.79
CA SER A 27 -1.54 -2.06 1.33
C SER A 27 -1.79 -0.67 0.74
N ALA A 28 -1.11 -0.35 -0.35
CA ALA A 28 -1.34 0.87 -1.11
C ALA A 28 -1.33 0.59 -2.61
N VAL A 29 -1.96 1.46 -3.39
CA VAL A 29 -1.81 1.50 -4.83
C VAL A 29 -1.36 2.90 -5.24
N PHE A 30 -0.28 2.98 -6.00
CA PHE A 30 0.17 4.22 -6.61
C PHE A 30 -0.38 4.27 -8.04
N VAL A 31 -1.26 5.23 -8.28
CA VAL A 31 -1.86 5.48 -9.60
C VAL A 31 -1.09 6.64 -10.23
N ILE A 32 -0.27 6.33 -11.21
CA ILE A 32 0.64 7.27 -11.86
C ILE A 32 0.09 7.60 -13.22
N GLY A 33 -0.07 8.88 -13.50
CA GLY A 33 -0.58 9.38 -14.78
C GLY A 33 -0.03 10.77 -15.09
N GLY A 34 -0.71 11.50 -15.96
CA GLY A 34 -0.27 12.81 -16.45
C GLY A 34 0.54 12.67 -17.74
N ASP A 35 1.54 13.51 -17.91
CA ASP A 35 2.31 13.61 -19.16
C ASP A 35 3.47 12.59 -19.20
N VAL A 36 3.16 11.31 -18.98
CA VAL A 36 4.14 10.23 -19.14
C VAL A 36 4.41 10.04 -20.63
N PRO A 37 5.68 10.08 -21.08
CA PRO A 37 6.02 9.89 -22.50
C PRO A 37 5.41 8.62 -23.09
N ASP A 38 4.96 8.69 -24.33
CA ASP A 38 4.21 7.59 -24.99
C ASP A 38 5.06 6.33 -25.21
N ASP A 39 6.37 6.50 -25.34
CA ASP A 39 7.34 5.41 -25.50
C ASP A 39 7.66 4.67 -24.18
N ILE A 40 7.17 5.17 -23.03
CA ILE A 40 7.26 4.45 -21.76
C ILE A 40 6.05 3.54 -21.62
N ASP A 41 6.25 2.26 -21.66
CA ASP A 41 5.22 1.23 -21.49
C ASP A 41 5.27 0.52 -20.13
N SER A 42 6.37 0.69 -19.39
CA SER A 42 6.55 0.17 -18.03
C SER A 42 7.06 1.25 -17.09
N LEU A 43 6.53 1.25 -15.87
CA LEU A 43 7.00 2.08 -14.78
C LEU A 43 7.42 1.23 -13.59
N THR A 44 8.48 1.66 -12.92
CA THR A 44 8.89 1.13 -11.64
C THR A 44 8.82 2.25 -10.59
N VAL A 45 8.17 1.97 -9.49
CA VAL A 45 8.23 2.77 -8.28
C VAL A 45 9.31 2.17 -7.39
N GLU A 46 10.28 2.99 -7.03
CA GLU A 46 11.33 2.63 -6.08
C GLU A 46 11.04 3.34 -4.77
N ILE A 47 11.00 2.62 -3.66
CA ILE A 47 10.73 3.15 -2.34
C ILE A 47 11.99 3.04 -1.51
N GLU A 48 12.48 4.18 -1.03
CA GLU A 48 13.59 4.21 -0.09
C GLU A 48 13.23 3.46 1.20
N ARG A 49 14.24 2.86 1.79
CA ARG A 49 14.12 2.17 3.07
C ARG A 49 14.91 2.91 4.14
N THR A 50 14.42 2.83 5.37
CA THR A 50 15.22 3.25 6.51
C THR A 50 16.52 2.47 6.55
N PRO A 51 17.65 3.10 6.90
CA PRO A 51 18.92 2.40 7.07
C PRO A 51 18.78 1.23 8.05
N ASP A 52 19.63 0.25 7.91
CA ASP A 52 19.67 -0.88 8.85
C ASP A 52 19.95 -0.37 10.27
N PRO A 53 19.08 -0.66 11.27
CA PRO A 53 19.23 -0.12 12.61
C PRO A 53 20.48 -0.60 13.34
N ASN A 54 21.07 -1.72 12.93
CA ASN A 54 22.25 -2.28 13.56
C ASN A 54 23.57 -1.81 12.91
N THR A 55 23.56 -1.69 11.58
CA THR A 55 24.76 -1.37 10.80
C THR A 55 24.79 0.07 10.30
N HIS A 56 23.67 0.77 10.36
CA HIS A 56 23.46 2.12 9.78
C HIS A 56 23.75 2.20 8.28
N GLN A 57 23.82 1.06 7.59
CA GLN A 57 24.05 1.00 6.16
C GLN A 57 22.74 1.19 5.39
N PRO A 58 22.80 1.85 4.22
CA PRO A 58 21.63 1.96 3.33
C PRO A 58 21.15 0.56 2.93
N ARG A 59 19.84 0.38 2.91
CA ARG A 59 19.20 -0.84 2.39
C ARG A 59 18.81 -0.64 0.94
N PRO A 60 18.82 -1.68 0.10
CA PRO A 60 18.25 -1.61 -1.24
C PRO A 60 16.80 -1.14 -1.22
N ASN A 61 16.41 -0.29 -2.17
CA ASN A 61 15.03 0.18 -2.31
C ASN A 61 14.08 -0.99 -2.55
N TYR A 62 12.86 -0.86 -2.08
CA TYR A 62 11.78 -1.71 -2.57
C TYR A 62 11.37 -1.24 -3.96
N THR A 63 11.05 -2.19 -4.84
CA THR A 63 10.64 -1.88 -6.20
C THR A 63 9.30 -2.52 -6.53
N ALA A 64 8.43 -1.78 -7.20
CA ALA A 64 7.16 -2.28 -7.73
C ALA A 64 6.99 -1.80 -9.16
N ALA A 65 6.84 -2.74 -10.08
CA ALA A 65 6.67 -2.44 -11.50
C ALA A 65 5.18 -2.50 -11.92
N SER A 66 4.85 -1.74 -12.93
CA SER A 66 3.53 -1.73 -13.56
C SER A 66 3.66 -1.45 -15.05
N THR A 67 2.76 -2.01 -15.83
CA THR A 67 2.61 -1.70 -17.25
C THR A 67 1.51 -0.66 -17.46
N ARG A 68 1.56 0.02 -18.61
CA ARG A 68 0.55 1.01 -18.99
C ARG A 68 -0.82 0.33 -19.13
N GLN A 69 -1.81 0.89 -18.46
CA GLN A 69 -3.19 0.45 -18.54
C GLN A 69 -3.90 1.06 -19.75
N THR A 70 -5.07 0.55 -20.10
CA THR A 70 -5.88 1.05 -21.22
C THR A 70 -6.33 2.50 -21.04
N ASP A 71 -6.42 2.98 -19.82
CA ASP A 71 -6.73 4.38 -19.48
C ASP A 71 -5.50 5.31 -19.49
N GLY A 72 -4.33 4.78 -19.92
CA GLY A 72 -3.07 5.52 -19.98
C GLY A 72 -2.34 5.65 -18.64
N THR A 73 -2.92 5.18 -17.54
CA THR A 73 -2.30 5.22 -16.22
C THR A 73 -1.44 3.97 -15.95
N PHE A 74 -0.64 4.05 -14.89
CA PHE A 74 0.11 2.91 -14.35
C PHE A 74 -0.33 2.68 -12.91
N ARG A 75 -0.52 1.42 -12.52
CA ARG A 75 -0.98 1.05 -11.19
C ARG A 75 0.01 0.14 -10.51
N CYS A 76 0.82 0.69 -9.62
CA CYS A 76 1.78 -0.06 -8.82
C CYS A 76 1.12 -0.47 -7.50
N TYR A 77 0.92 -1.76 -7.32
CA TYR A 77 0.36 -2.34 -6.09
C TYR A 77 1.50 -2.62 -5.11
N LEU A 78 1.38 -2.05 -3.93
CA LEU A 78 2.36 -2.14 -2.87
C LEU A 78 1.78 -2.95 -1.70
N SER A 79 2.42 -4.08 -1.39
CA SER A 79 1.99 -4.91 -0.28
C SER A 79 2.34 -4.27 1.07
N PRO A 80 1.73 -4.69 2.17
CA PRO A 80 2.06 -4.21 3.51
C PRO A 80 3.54 -4.33 3.88
N PHE A 81 4.27 -5.28 3.30
CA PHE A 81 5.69 -5.49 3.56
C PHE A 81 6.61 -4.37 3.06
N TYR A 82 6.10 -3.49 2.19
CA TYR A 82 6.82 -2.30 1.76
C TYR A 82 6.85 -1.22 2.85
N PHE A 83 5.98 -1.30 3.86
CA PHE A 83 5.77 -0.29 4.89
C PHE A 83 5.87 -0.89 6.30
N PRO A 84 6.99 -1.53 6.66
CA PRO A 84 7.08 -2.27 7.92
C PRO A 84 7.21 -1.37 9.15
N GLU A 85 7.75 -0.17 8.99
CA GLU A 85 8.14 0.72 10.08
C GLU A 85 7.59 2.13 9.83
N ILE A 86 7.31 2.87 10.90
CA ILE A 86 6.95 4.28 10.82
C ILE A 86 8.17 5.04 10.32
N ALA A 87 7.99 5.83 9.27
CA ALA A 87 9.04 6.65 8.69
C ALA A 87 8.43 7.93 8.08
N PRO A 88 8.71 9.11 8.66
CA PRO A 88 8.13 10.36 8.19
C PRO A 88 8.87 10.95 6.98
N ASP A 89 10.11 10.52 6.70
CA ASP A 89 11.05 11.21 5.82
C ASP A 89 11.63 10.33 4.71
N LEU A 90 10.86 9.35 4.24
CA LEU A 90 11.26 8.53 3.08
C LEU A 90 10.93 9.23 1.78
N ARG A 91 11.51 8.74 0.70
CA ARG A 91 11.20 9.16 -0.66
C ARG A 91 10.77 7.97 -1.50
N TYR A 92 10.05 8.26 -2.54
CA TYR A 92 9.81 7.33 -3.63
C TYR A 92 10.25 7.96 -4.95
N HIS A 93 10.73 7.13 -5.86
CA HIS A 93 11.18 7.52 -7.19
C HIS A 93 10.32 6.81 -8.23
N VAL A 94 10.03 7.52 -9.32
CA VAL A 94 9.32 6.94 -10.46
C VAL A 94 10.27 6.86 -11.64
N VAL A 95 10.47 5.65 -12.15
CA VAL A 95 11.38 5.35 -13.24
C VAL A 95 10.60 4.71 -14.38
N GLY A 96 10.74 5.23 -15.58
CA GLY A 96 10.09 4.72 -16.78
C GLY A 96 11.04 3.90 -17.65
N THR A 97 10.50 2.88 -18.29
CA THR A 97 11.24 2.02 -19.20
C THR A 97 10.43 1.80 -20.48
N ASP A 98 11.11 1.82 -21.61
CA ASP A 98 10.61 1.35 -22.90
C ASP A 98 11.04 -0.12 -23.07
N THR A 99 10.08 -1.05 -22.99
CA THR A 99 10.40 -2.48 -23.12
C THR A 99 10.75 -2.90 -24.53
N ALA A 100 10.37 -2.09 -25.54
CA ALA A 100 10.77 -2.32 -26.94
C ALA A 100 12.24 -1.94 -27.19
N ALA A 101 12.84 -1.13 -26.31
CA ALA A 101 14.24 -0.73 -26.38
C ALA A 101 14.99 -1.17 -25.10
N PRO A 102 15.21 -2.48 -24.89
CA PRO A 102 15.75 -3.02 -23.62
C PRO A 102 17.18 -2.54 -23.32
N THR A 103 17.88 -1.97 -24.28
CA THR A 103 19.20 -1.35 -24.10
C THR A 103 19.13 0.14 -23.72
N ALA A 104 17.93 0.74 -23.78
CA ALA A 104 17.74 2.12 -23.33
C ALA A 104 17.84 2.18 -21.80
N ASN A 105 18.55 3.19 -21.29
CA ASN A 105 18.61 3.43 -19.87
C ASN A 105 17.22 3.79 -19.33
N PRO A 106 16.85 3.29 -18.15
CA PRO A 106 15.64 3.73 -17.48
C PRO A 106 15.60 5.27 -17.34
N ARG A 107 14.45 5.86 -17.59
CA ARG A 107 14.27 7.32 -17.48
C ARG A 107 13.66 7.66 -16.13
N TRP A 108 14.35 8.53 -15.42
CA TRP A 108 13.84 9.08 -14.18
C TRP A 108 12.73 10.11 -14.46
N LEU A 109 11.56 9.90 -13.86
CA LEU A 109 10.38 10.74 -14.07
C LEU A 109 10.06 11.65 -12.89
N GLY A 110 10.66 11.41 -11.75
CA GLY A 110 10.53 12.27 -10.58
C GLY A 110 10.66 11.55 -9.25
N THR A 111 10.72 12.35 -8.20
CA THR A 111 10.79 11.93 -6.80
C THR A 111 9.72 12.63 -6.00
N GLY A 112 9.08 11.93 -5.09
CA GLY A 112 8.15 12.48 -4.12
C GLY A 112 8.46 12.02 -2.70
N ASP A 113 7.88 12.71 -1.73
CA ASP A 113 7.99 12.33 -0.33
C ASP A 113 7.02 11.21 0.00
N LEU A 114 7.48 10.26 0.81
CA LEU A 114 6.68 9.17 1.35
C LEU A 114 6.71 9.21 2.87
N ARG A 115 5.54 9.20 3.47
CA ARG A 115 5.38 9.13 4.92
C ARG A 115 4.64 7.86 5.30
N ILE A 116 5.28 7.05 6.14
CA ILE A 116 4.65 5.87 6.72
C ILE A 116 4.19 6.24 8.13
N LEU A 117 2.89 6.25 8.33
CA LEU A 117 2.23 6.70 9.55
C LEU A 117 1.63 5.52 10.31
N GLU A 118 1.53 5.62 11.64
CA GLU A 118 0.93 4.56 12.48
C GLU A 118 -0.54 4.34 12.09
N ASN A 119 -1.27 5.43 11.92
CA ASN A 119 -2.67 5.39 11.55
C ASN A 119 -2.99 6.58 10.67
N PRO A 120 -3.11 6.42 9.34
CA PRO A 120 -3.50 7.52 8.48
C PRO A 120 -4.93 7.92 8.84
N ALA A 121 -5.11 9.09 9.42
CA ALA A 121 -6.37 9.60 10.00
C ALA A 121 -7.57 9.69 9.02
N ASN A 122 -7.43 9.30 7.76
CA ASN A 122 -8.48 9.41 6.75
C ASN A 122 -8.54 8.22 5.79
N GLY A 123 -8.39 7.08 6.30
CA GLY A 123 -8.57 5.88 5.54
C GLY A 123 -8.51 4.75 6.52
N SER A 124 -9.59 4.57 7.21
CA SER A 124 -9.84 3.32 7.85
C SER A 124 -9.99 2.22 6.78
N SER A 125 -8.92 1.80 6.13
CA SER A 125 -8.74 0.39 6.13
C SER A 125 -8.26 0.10 7.57
N VAL A 126 -9.18 -0.02 8.47
CA VAL A 126 -8.99 -0.89 9.60
C VAL A 126 -8.43 -2.13 8.92
N ALA A 127 -7.11 -2.38 9.04
CA ALA A 127 -6.63 -3.73 8.86
C ALA A 127 -7.63 -4.55 9.67
N PRO A 128 -8.31 -5.55 9.11
CA PRO A 128 -9.26 -6.30 9.89
C PRO A 128 -8.48 -6.66 11.14
N GLU A 129 -8.91 -6.09 12.25
CA GLU A 129 -8.34 -6.44 13.53
C GLU A 129 -8.50 -7.94 13.53
N ILE A 130 -7.38 -8.67 13.55
CA ILE A 130 -7.44 -10.12 13.53
C ILE A 130 -8.13 -10.42 14.85
N ILE A 131 -9.44 -10.64 14.76
CA ILE A 131 -10.21 -11.05 15.91
C ILE A 131 -9.56 -12.36 16.32
N PRO A 132 -8.92 -12.43 17.50
CA PRO A 132 -8.29 -13.66 17.91
C PRO A 132 -9.30 -14.80 17.75
N ALA A 133 -8.87 -15.96 17.24
CA ALA A 133 -9.75 -17.08 16.91
C ALA A 133 -10.67 -17.52 18.06
N ASP A 134 -10.48 -16.99 19.24
CA ASP A 134 -11.17 -17.30 20.49
C ASP A 134 -11.87 -16.11 21.13
N THR A 135 -12.36 -15.14 20.34
CA THR A 135 -13.17 -14.05 20.91
C THR A 135 -14.60 -14.53 21.17
N TYR A 136 -15.01 -14.44 22.43
CA TYR A 136 -16.35 -14.80 22.88
C TYR A 136 -17.11 -13.57 23.36
N VAL A 137 -18.41 -13.51 23.07
CA VAL A 137 -19.33 -12.51 23.60
C VAL A 137 -20.31 -13.17 24.54
N ARG A 138 -20.45 -12.61 25.74
CA ARG A 138 -21.43 -13.09 26.72
C ARG A 138 -22.81 -12.57 26.37
N ASN A 139 -23.79 -13.46 26.24
CA ASN A 139 -25.20 -13.10 26.17
C ASN A 139 -25.70 -12.71 27.57
N PRO A 140 -26.10 -11.46 27.81
CA PRO A 140 -26.52 -11.03 29.14
C PRO A 140 -27.82 -11.68 29.62
N ALA A 141 -28.69 -12.14 28.71
CA ALA A 141 -29.95 -12.76 29.04
C ALA A 141 -29.80 -14.22 29.48
N THR A 142 -28.82 -14.95 28.91
CA THR A 142 -28.62 -16.39 29.21
C THR A 142 -27.37 -16.66 30.01
N GLY A 143 -26.46 -15.70 30.10
CA GLY A 143 -25.15 -15.86 30.72
C GLY A 143 -24.17 -16.74 29.92
N LEU A 144 -24.56 -17.23 28.75
CA LEU A 144 -23.74 -18.08 27.89
C LEU A 144 -22.75 -17.25 27.07
N TYR A 145 -21.59 -17.83 26.79
CA TYR A 145 -20.59 -17.25 25.92
C TYR A 145 -20.72 -17.84 24.49
N HIS A 146 -20.80 -16.99 23.51
CA HIS A 146 -20.90 -17.36 22.11
C HIS A 146 -19.64 -16.92 21.38
N LYS A 147 -19.10 -17.79 20.55
CA LYS A 147 -17.94 -17.48 19.72
C LYS A 147 -18.32 -16.53 18.58
N LEU A 148 -17.51 -15.51 18.37
CA LEU A 148 -17.59 -14.69 17.17
C LEU A 148 -16.86 -15.37 16.03
N VAL A 149 -17.54 -15.56 14.91
CA VAL A 149 -16.97 -16.08 13.67
C VAL A 149 -16.97 -14.96 12.65
N ALA A 150 -15.78 -14.61 12.17
CA ALA A 150 -15.61 -13.67 11.09
C ALA A 150 -15.48 -14.43 9.76
N GLU A 151 -16.34 -14.13 8.82
CA GLU A 151 -16.32 -14.69 7.47
C GLU A 151 -16.21 -13.58 6.44
N VAL A 152 -15.42 -13.83 5.40
CA VAL A 152 -15.36 -12.95 4.23
C VAL A 152 -16.17 -13.62 3.13
N ASN A 153 -17.19 -12.93 2.63
CA ASN A 153 -18.00 -13.44 1.52
C ASN A 153 -17.24 -13.39 0.19
N GLU A 154 -17.85 -13.95 -0.86
CA GLU A 154 -17.24 -13.99 -2.20
C GLU A 154 -16.99 -12.59 -2.80
N ASP A 155 -17.70 -11.58 -2.32
CA ASP A 155 -17.55 -10.17 -2.72
C ASP A 155 -16.44 -9.45 -1.91
N GLY A 156 -15.80 -10.13 -0.97
CA GLY A 156 -14.76 -9.57 -0.11
C GLY A 156 -15.29 -8.75 1.07
N GLU A 157 -16.59 -8.82 1.36
CA GLU A 157 -17.18 -8.17 2.52
C GLU A 157 -17.01 -9.03 3.78
N LEU A 158 -16.62 -8.37 4.87
CA LEU A 158 -16.49 -8.99 6.18
C LEU A 158 -17.86 -9.08 6.84
N SER A 159 -18.30 -10.29 7.15
CA SER A 159 -19.46 -10.54 8.01
C SER A 159 -19.00 -11.12 9.35
N VAL A 160 -19.66 -10.68 10.42
CA VAL A 160 -19.42 -11.23 11.76
C VAL A 160 -20.69 -11.94 12.21
N ALA A 161 -20.58 -13.22 12.46
CA ALA A 161 -21.67 -14.04 12.97
C ALA A 161 -21.37 -14.51 14.40
N ILE A 162 -22.42 -14.79 15.16
CA ILE A 162 -22.35 -15.37 16.49
C ILE A 162 -22.72 -16.84 16.35
N GLU A 163 -21.88 -17.76 16.81
CA GLU A 163 -22.24 -19.18 16.87
C GLU A 163 -23.47 -19.39 17.74
N LYS A 164 -24.39 -20.21 17.23
CA LYS A 164 -25.69 -20.46 17.90
C LYS A 164 -25.55 -21.25 19.20
N GLU A 165 -24.50 -22.02 19.34
CA GLU A 165 -24.25 -22.81 20.54
C GLU A 165 -23.42 -22.02 21.54
N GLY A 166 -24.03 -21.70 22.69
CA GLY A 166 -23.33 -21.03 23.78
C GLY A 166 -22.65 -22.03 24.71
N ILE A 167 -21.47 -21.63 25.23
CA ILE A 167 -20.72 -22.42 26.23
C ILE A 167 -20.95 -21.83 27.61
N ARG A 168 -21.14 -22.68 28.61
CA ARG A 168 -21.08 -22.30 30.03
C ARG A 168 -19.63 -22.37 30.49
N GLN A 169 -19.16 -21.30 31.09
CA GLN A 169 -17.94 -21.32 31.91
C GLN A 169 -18.29 -21.58 33.37
#